data_8442849cc98af0ec9b4ea76155760ee3
#
_entry.id   8442849cc98af0ec9b4ea76155760ee3
#
_cell.length_a   1.000
_cell.length_b   1.000
_cell.length_c   1.000
_cell.angle_alpha   90.00
_cell.angle_beta   90.00
_cell.angle_gamma   90.00
#
_symmetry.space_group_name_H-M   'P 1'
#
loop_
_entity.id
_entity.type
_entity.pdbx_description
1 polymer ?
#
loop_
_entity_poly.entity_id
_entity_poly.type
_entity_poly.pdbx_seq_one_letter_code
_entity_poly.pdbx_strand_id
1 'polypeptide(L)'
;SDHFYDLCDEMGLIVWQDLMFACNVYDLTEEFEENITKEITENVKRLRHHASLGLWCGNNEMESAWDHWPEVQSESKYLRADYIKMFEHVVPKAVKAADSETFFWQSSPSSGGCFDEPDDENRGDCHYWDVWHGQKPFTDYQKHYFRFCSEFGFQSFPCLKTVESFTEEKDRNIFSRVMEKHQKNPAANGKILYYLSENFRYPENFRKLLYVSQILQGMAMKYGVDHWRRHRGRCMGTLYWQINDNWPVASWASIDY
;
A
#
# COMPACT_ATOMS: atom_id res chain seq x y z
N SER A 1 8.37 -7.63 13.64
CA SER A 1 8.95 -8.18 14.88
C SER A 1 7.85 -8.36 15.91
N ASP A 2 8.04 -9.23 16.88
CA ASP A 2 7.06 -9.46 17.96
C ASP A 2 6.79 -8.16 18.73
N HIS A 3 7.83 -7.39 19.00
CA HIS A 3 7.71 -6.07 19.66
C HIS A 3 6.72 -5.10 18.97
N PHE A 4 6.55 -5.17 17.66
CA PHE A 4 5.54 -4.36 16.96
C PHE A 4 4.12 -4.74 17.40
N TYR A 5 3.82 -6.04 17.47
CA TYR A 5 2.50 -6.52 17.89
C TYR A 5 2.26 -6.29 19.37
N ASP A 6 3.29 -6.45 20.22
CA ASP A 6 3.21 -6.11 21.65
C ASP A 6 2.81 -4.65 21.85
N LEU A 7 3.43 -3.72 21.10
CA LEU A 7 3.07 -2.30 21.14
C LEU A 7 1.66 -2.05 20.62
N CYS A 8 1.23 -2.73 19.55
CA CYS A 8 -0.13 -2.61 19.05
C CYS A 8 -1.16 -3.10 20.07
N ASP A 9 -0.88 -4.20 20.77
CA ASP A 9 -1.71 -4.71 21.86
C ASP A 9 -1.83 -3.69 22.99
N GLU A 10 -0.70 -3.13 23.45
CA GLU A 10 -0.66 -2.14 24.52
C GLU A 10 -1.38 -0.83 24.15
N MET A 11 -1.24 -0.37 22.89
CA MET A 11 -1.83 0.87 22.42
C MET A 11 -3.28 0.72 21.94
N GLY A 12 -3.80 -0.52 21.87
CA GLY A 12 -5.15 -0.78 21.34
C GLY A 12 -5.27 -0.49 19.84
N LEU A 13 -4.21 -0.74 19.07
CA LEU A 13 -4.21 -0.60 17.61
C LEU A 13 -4.68 -1.90 16.97
N ILE A 14 -5.51 -1.81 15.93
CA ILE A 14 -5.91 -2.98 15.15
C ILE A 14 -4.93 -3.19 14.01
N VAL A 15 -4.43 -4.41 13.87
CA VAL A 15 -3.49 -4.82 12.82
C VAL A 15 -4.25 -5.58 11.72
N TRP A 16 -4.15 -5.08 10.52
CA TRP A 16 -4.42 -5.80 9.27
C TRP A 16 -3.11 -6.43 8.83
N GLN A 17 -3.03 -7.74 8.81
CA GLN A 17 -1.79 -8.46 8.48
C GLN A 17 -1.87 -9.12 7.11
N ASP A 18 -1.14 -8.56 6.15
CA ASP A 18 -0.92 -9.24 4.87
C ASP A 18 0.03 -10.42 5.04
N LEU A 19 -0.25 -11.48 4.30
CA LEU A 19 0.74 -12.50 4.00
C LEU A 19 1.75 -11.96 2.97
N MET A 20 2.83 -12.70 2.71
CA MET A 20 4.02 -12.23 1.99
C MET A 20 3.84 -12.04 0.47
N PHE A 21 2.64 -12.07 -0.05
CA PHE A 21 2.38 -12.00 -1.50
C PHE A 21 1.90 -10.62 -1.93
N ALA A 22 2.55 -10.04 -2.95
CA ALA A 22 2.19 -8.71 -3.45
C ALA A 22 2.57 -8.52 -4.92
N CYS A 23 1.69 -7.91 -5.71
CA CYS A 23 1.97 -7.31 -7.02
C CYS A 23 2.77 -8.21 -7.97
N ASN A 24 2.59 -9.52 -7.95
CA ASN A 24 3.34 -10.47 -8.76
C ASN A 24 2.47 -11.65 -9.19
N VAL A 25 2.98 -12.48 -10.10
CA VAL A 25 2.38 -13.73 -10.55
C VAL A 25 3.23 -14.89 -10.07
N TYR A 26 2.60 -15.94 -9.54
CA TYR A 26 3.29 -17.12 -9.00
C TYR A 26 2.84 -18.37 -9.72
N ASP A 27 3.81 -19.25 -9.98
CA ASP A 27 3.59 -20.64 -10.42
C ASP A 27 3.46 -21.51 -9.15
N LEU A 28 2.31 -22.15 -8.98
CA LEU A 28 2.02 -22.96 -7.79
C LEU A 28 2.52 -24.40 -7.98
N THR A 29 3.84 -24.55 -8.00
CA THR A 29 4.47 -25.89 -7.98
C THR A 29 4.24 -26.58 -6.64
N GLU A 30 4.36 -27.92 -6.60
CA GLU A 30 4.23 -28.67 -5.35
C GLU A 30 5.24 -28.21 -4.28
N GLU A 31 6.49 -27.95 -4.68
CA GLU A 31 7.53 -27.45 -3.77
C GLU A 31 7.17 -26.07 -3.21
N PHE A 32 6.64 -25.17 -4.05
CA PHE A 32 6.23 -23.84 -3.63
C PHE A 32 5.01 -23.92 -2.71
N GLU A 33 3.99 -24.73 -3.03
CA GLU A 33 2.80 -24.96 -2.19
C GLU A 33 3.20 -25.48 -0.78
N GLU A 34 4.12 -26.45 -0.72
CA GLU A 34 4.63 -26.96 0.57
C GLU A 34 5.36 -25.87 1.38
N ASN A 35 6.21 -25.09 0.70
CA ASN A 35 7.01 -24.05 1.35
C ASN A 35 6.15 -22.93 1.92
N ILE A 36 5.23 -22.37 1.10
CA ILE A 36 4.34 -21.30 1.56
C ILE A 36 3.38 -21.78 2.66
N THR A 37 2.92 -23.03 2.59
CA THR A 37 2.05 -23.61 3.63
C THR A 37 2.75 -23.67 4.97
N LYS A 38 4.04 -24.03 5.00
CA LYS A 38 4.86 -24.03 6.22
C LYS A 38 5.04 -22.61 6.74
N GLU A 39 5.46 -21.68 5.89
CA GLU A 39 5.71 -20.30 6.27
C GLU A 39 4.44 -19.63 6.82
N ILE A 40 3.30 -19.79 6.14
CA ILE A 40 1.99 -19.29 6.60
C ILE A 40 1.67 -19.89 7.99
N THR A 41 1.77 -21.21 8.12
CA THR A 41 1.44 -21.90 9.37
C THR A 41 2.30 -21.42 10.54
N GLU A 42 3.59 -21.21 10.33
CA GLU A 42 4.52 -20.75 11.37
C GLU A 42 4.24 -19.30 11.76
N ASN A 43 4.05 -18.39 10.78
CA ASN A 43 3.76 -16.99 11.05
C ASN A 43 2.38 -16.79 11.70
N VAL A 44 1.35 -17.50 11.24
CA VAL A 44 0.02 -17.45 11.85
C VAL A 44 0.07 -17.94 13.29
N LYS A 45 0.71 -19.07 13.58
CA LYS A 45 0.87 -19.56 14.97
C LYS A 45 1.63 -18.60 15.86
N ARG A 46 2.62 -17.90 15.30
CA ARG A 46 3.42 -16.93 16.04
C ARG A 46 2.61 -15.69 16.42
N LEU A 47 1.66 -15.25 15.56
CA LEU A 47 0.98 -13.96 15.68
C LEU A 47 -0.47 -14.04 16.16
N ARG A 48 -1.16 -15.17 15.99
CA ARG A 48 -2.60 -15.34 16.27
C ARG A 48 -3.04 -15.03 17.69
N HIS A 49 -2.11 -14.98 18.65
CA HIS A 49 -2.41 -14.72 20.06
C HIS A 49 -2.45 -13.23 20.42
N HIS A 50 -2.05 -12.33 19.49
CA HIS A 50 -2.08 -10.91 19.73
C HIS A 50 -3.51 -10.36 19.64
N ALA A 51 -3.92 -9.63 20.68
CA ALA A 51 -5.25 -9.02 20.73
C ALA A 51 -5.46 -7.93 19.67
N SER A 52 -4.37 -7.35 19.19
CA SER A 52 -4.36 -6.35 18.10
C SER A 52 -4.70 -6.92 16.73
N LEU A 53 -4.50 -8.22 16.51
CA LEU A 53 -4.69 -8.84 15.20
C LEU A 53 -6.17 -8.86 14.80
N GLY A 54 -6.54 -8.05 13.80
CA GLY A 54 -7.91 -7.91 13.33
C GLY A 54 -8.28 -8.82 12.17
N LEU A 55 -7.35 -9.02 11.22
CA LEU A 55 -7.56 -9.92 10.09
C LEU A 55 -6.24 -10.38 9.46
N TRP A 56 -6.33 -11.48 8.72
CA TRP A 56 -5.32 -11.98 7.78
C TRP A 56 -5.74 -11.62 6.36
N CYS A 57 -4.84 -11.04 5.57
CA CYS A 57 -5.06 -10.80 4.14
C CYS A 57 -4.14 -11.68 3.29
N GLY A 58 -4.69 -12.32 2.27
CA GLY A 58 -3.97 -13.29 1.45
C GLY A 58 -2.89 -12.68 0.57
N ASN A 59 -3.19 -11.56 -0.08
CA ASN A 59 -2.22 -10.87 -0.94
C ASN A 59 -2.58 -9.40 -1.17
N ASN A 60 -1.59 -8.65 -1.64
CA ASN A 60 -1.76 -7.27 -2.11
C ASN A 60 -1.81 -7.20 -3.64
N GLU A 61 -2.89 -6.64 -4.18
CA GLU A 61 -3.13 -6.25 -5.57
C GLU A 61 -3.09 -7.37 -6.63
N MET A 62 -3.00 -8.64 -6.23
CA MET A 62 -2.88 -9.70 -7.23
C MET A 62 -4.21 -10.01 -7.91
N GLU A 63 -5.34 -9.90 -7.22
CA GLU A 63 -6.68 -10.10 -7.83
C GLU A 63 -6.97 -9.00 -8.84
N SER A 64 -6.81 -7.75 -8.44
CA SER A 64 -7.01 -6.59 -9.32
C SER A 64 -6.02 -6.55 -10.48
N ALA A 65 -4.77 -7.01 -10.28
CA ALA A 65 -3.78 -7.13 -11.35
C ALA A 65 -4.25 -8.09 -12.45
N TRP A 66 -4.82 -9.25 -12.09
CA TRP A 66 -5.39 -10.16 -13.08
C TRP A 66 -6.61 -9.58 -13.82
N ASP A 67 -7.32 -8.65 -13.18
CA ASP A 67 -8.48 -8.01 -13.79
C ASP A 67 -8.10 -6.89 -14.77
N HIS A 68 -7.13 -6.03 -14.43
CA HIS A 68 -6.89 -4.83 -15.22
C HIS A 68 -5.42 -4.41 -15.47
N TRP A 69 -4.40 -5.18 -15.01
CA TRP A 69 -3.01 -4.88 -15.38
C TRP A 69 -2.63 -5.61 -16.68
N PRO A 70 -2.34 -4.88 -17.79
CA PRO A 70 -2.11 -5.50 -19.09
C PRO A 70 -0.97 -6.52 -19.10
N GLU A 71 0.10 -6.26 -18.34
CA GLU A 71 1.24 -7.18 -18.20
C GLU A 71 0.84 -8.49 -17.53
N VAL A 72 -0.02 -8.47 -16.52
CA VAL A 72 -0.52 -9.66 -15.83
C VAL A 72 -1.58 -10.38 -16.68
N GLN A 73 -2.46 -9.65 -17.33
CA GLN A 73 -3.46 -10.22 -18.24
C GLN A 73 -2.84 -10.95 -19.44
N SER A 74 -1.61 -10.56 -19.84
CA SER A 74 -0.87 -11.21 -20.93
C SER A 74 -0.22 -12.54 -20.52
N GLU A 75 -0.17 -12.83 -19.22
CA GLU A 75 0.39 -14.06 -18.69
C GLU A 75 -0.44 -15.32 -19.06
N SER A 76 0.15 -16.48 -18.85
CA SER A 76 -0.49 -17.75 -19.16
C SER A 76 -1.74 -17.99 -18.32
N LYS A 77 -2.79 -18.50 -18.95
CA LYS A 77 -4.06 -18.81 -18.27
C LYS A 77 -3.93 -19.85 -17.15
N TYR A 78 -2.91 -20.71 -17.18
CA TYR A 78 -2.72 -21.65 -16.07
C TYR A 78 -2.25 -20.92 -14.80
N LEU A 79 -1.44 -19.86 -14.91
CA LEU A 79 -1.04 -19.04 -13.77
C LEU A 79 -2.24 -18.33 -13.12
N ARG A 80 -3.26 -17.97 -13.91
CA ARG A 80 -4.52 -17.46 -13.38
C ARG A 80 -5.31 -18.55 -12.62
N ALA A 81 -5.26 -19.79 -13.09
CA ALA A 81 -5.84 -20.93 -12.35
C ALA A 81 -5.06 -21.21 -11.06
N ASP A 82 -3.74 -21.10 -11.09
CA ASP A 82 -2.89 -21.19 -9.91
C ASP A 82 -3.19 -20.11 -8.88
N TYR A 83 -3.45 -18.88 -9.33
CA TYR A 83 -3.92 -17.80 -8.43
C TYR A 83 -5.18 -18.23 -7.66
N ILE A 84 -6.19 -18.74 -8.35
CA ILE A 84 -7.45 -19.19 -7.70
C ILE A 84 -7.16 -20.32 -6.72
N LYS A 85 -6.41 -21.34 -7.14
CA LYS A 85 -6.04 -22.46 -6.26
C LYS A 85 -5.28 -21.97 -5.03
N MET A 86 -4.36 -21.04 -5.22
CA MET A 86 -3.51 -20.50 -4.16
C MET A 86 -4.31 -19.68 -3.15
N PHE A 87 -5.01 -18.62 -3.59
CA PHE A 87 -5.63 -17.63 -2.71
C PHE A 87 -7.04 -17.94 -2.29
N GLU A 88 -7.75 -18.82 -3.01
CA GLU A 88 -9.12 -19.21 -2.65
C GLU A 88 -9.18 -20.61 -2.02
N HIS A 89 -8.09 -21.38 -2.05
CA HIS A 89 -8.06 -22.72 -1.46
C HIS A 89 -6.85 -22.97 -0.54
N VAL A 90 -5.62 -22.93 -1.05
CA VAL A 90 -4.41 -23.35 -0.30
C VAL A 90 -4.15 -22.42 0.88
N VAL A 91 -4.03 -21.13 0.62
CA VAL A 91 -3.73 -20.10 1.64
C VAL A 91 -4.83 -20.03 2.72
N PRO A 92 -6.13 -19.89 2.39
CA PRO A 92 -7.16 -19.86 3.43
C PRO A 92 -7.25 -21.16 4.23
N LYS A 93 -6.98 -22.32 3.61
CA LYS A 93 -6.92 -23.60 4.30
C LYS A 93 -5.78 -23.63 5.32
N ALA A 94 -4.58 -23.16 4.94
CA ALA A 94 -3.41 -23.11 5.82
C ALA A 94 -3.64 -22.14 7.00
N VAL A 95 -4.18 -20.96 6.72
CA VAL A 95 -4.53 -19.96 7.75
C VAL A 95 -5.55 -20.54 8.72
N LYS A 96 -6.70 -21.05 8.23
CA LYS A 96 -7.77 -21.60 9.08
C LYS A 96 -7.32 -22.82 9.91
N ALA A 97 -6.39 -23.62 9.42
CA ALA A 97 -5.84 -24.73 10.17
C ALA A 97 -4.96 -24.26 11.36
N ALA A 98 -4.34 -23.10 11.23
CA ALA A 98 -3.50 -22.51 12.25
C ALA A 98 -4.25 -21.50 13.15
N ASP A 99 -5.27 -20.82 12.63
CA ASP A 99 -6.10 -19.83 13.31
C ASP A 99 -7.53 -19.88 12.74
N SER A 100 -8.45 -20.50 13.48
CA SER A 100 -9.85 -20.65 13.06
C SER A 100 -10.72 -19.43 13.35
N GLU A 101 -10.27 -18.52 14.21
CA GLU A 101 -11.07 -17.45 14.77
C GLU A 101 -10.91 -16.11 14.04
N THR A 102 -9.67 -15.77 13.65
CA THR A 102 -9.39 -14.50 12.99
C THR A 102 -9.95 -14.49 11.56
N PHE A 103 -10.57 -13.37 11.17
CA PHE A 103 -11.11 -13.20 9.83
C PHE A 103 -10.01 -13.27 8.77
N PHE A 104 -10.28 -13.97 7.67
CA PHE A 104 -9.38 -14.07 6.51
C PHE A 104 -10.01 -13.37 5.31
N TRP A 105 -9.25 -12.48 4.68
CA TRP A 105 -9.59 -11.79 3.44
C TRP A 105 -8.61 -12.23 2.34
N GLN A 106 -9.09 -12.70 1.19
CA GLN A 106 -8.24 -13.39 0.21
C GLN A 106 -7.30 -12.47 -0.55
N SER A 107 -7.68 -11.22 -0.81
CA SER A 107 -6.89 -10.23 -1.55
C SER A 107 -7.28 -8.82 -1.13
N SER A 108 -6.39 -7.86 -1.29
CA SER A 108 -6.65 -6.42 -1.14
C SER A 108 -6.12 -5.69 -2.37
N PRO A 109 -6.95 -4.97 -3.16
CA PRO A 109 -8.39 -4.89 -3.01
C PRO A 109 -9.12 -6.16 -3.45
N SER A 110 -10.36 -6.34 -2.97
CA SER A 110 -11.24 -7.41 -3.41
C SER A 110 -12.70 -7.08 -3.13
N SER A 111 -13.60 -7.64 -3.92
CA SER A 111 -15.05 -7.61 -3.69
C SER A 111 -15.60 -8.95 -3.18
N GLY A 112 -14.72 -9.89 -2.83
CA GLY A 112 -15.09 -11.21 -2.32
C GLY A 112 -14.48 -12.38 -3.06
N GLY A 113 -13.60 -12.13 -4.04
CA GLY A 113 -12.86 -13.16 -4.77
C GLY A 113 -13.38 -13.46 -6.17
N CYS A 114 -12.75 -14.41 -6.84
CA CYS A 114 -13.10 -14.88 -8.18
C CYS A 114 -13.01 -13.82 -9.29
N PHE A 115 -12.22 -12.76 -9.11
CA PHE A 115 -12.09 -11.63 -10.05
C PHE A 115 -13.43 -10.92 -10.32
N ASP A 116 -14.35 -10.89 -9.34
CA ASP A 116 -15.63 -10.24 -9.47
C ASP A 116 -15.55 -8.76 -9.08
N GLU A 117 -15.16 -7.92 -10.04
CA GLU A 117 -15.00 -6.46 -9.87
C GLU A 117 -14.21 -6.10 -8.59
N PRO A 118 -12.93 -6.47 -8.49
CA PRO A 118 -12.16 -6.39 -7.24
C PRO A 118 -12.06 -4.98 -6.63
N ASP A 119 -12.27 -3.92 -7.41
CA ASP A 119 -12.29 -2.53 -6.97
C ASP A 119 -13.69 -1.90 -6.91
N ASP A 120 -14.75 -2.69 -6.75
CA ASP A 120 -16.12 -2.16 -6.63
C ASP A 120 -16.27 -1.32 -5.34
N GLU A 121 -16.59 -0.05 -5.48
CA GLU A 121 -16.78 0.89 -4.36
C GLU A 121 -17.86 0.45 -3.34
N ASN A 122 -18.75 -0.47 -3.72
CA ASN A 122 -19.88 -0.91 -2.91
C ASN A 122 -19.61 -2.18 -2.10
N ARG A 123 -18.51 -2.88 -2.39
CA ARG A 123 -18.18 -4.18 -1.78
C ARG A 123 -16.72 -4.21 -1.35
N GLY A 124 -16.43 -4.94 -0.26
CA GLY A 124 -15.09 -5.19 0.20
C GLY A 124 -14.26 -3.93 0.45
N ASP A 125 -13.07 -3.89 -0.11
CA ASP A 125 -12.11 -2.80 0.00
C ASP A 125 -11.59 -2.36 -1.39
N CYS A 126 -11.08 -1.12 -1.46
CA CYS A 126 -10.58 -0.53 -2.69
C CYS A 126 -9.20 0.08 -2.48
N HIS A 127 -8.36 0.01 -3.53
CA HIS A 127 -7.16 0.82 -3.67
C HIS A 127 -7.44 2.00 -4.60
N TYR A 128 -7.04 3.21 -4.18
CA TYR A 128 -7.32 4.41 -4.96
C TYR A 128 -6.06 5.22 -5.26
N TRP A 129 -5.59 5.12 -6.50
CA TRP A 129 -4.33 5.74 -6.93
C TRP A 129 -4.46 6.82 -8.00
N ASP A 130 -5.66 7.18 -8.39
CA ASP A 130 -5.88 8.19 -9.44
C ASP A 130 -5.35 9.58 -9.05
N VAL A 131 -5.38 9.93 -7.77
CA VAL A 131 -4.80 11.18 -7.28
C VAL A 131 -3.28 11.18 -7.32
N TRP A 132 -2.59 10.06 -7.33
CA TRP A 132 -1.14 10.02 -7.47
C TRP A 132 -0.72 9.51 -8.84
N HIS A 133 -1.04 8.27 -9.15
CA HIS A 133 -0.65 7.65 -10.42
C HIS A 133 -1.41 8.23 -11.61
N GLY A 134 -2.69 8.53 -11.46
CA GLY A 134 -3.54 9.12 -12.49
C GLY A 134 -3.45 10.65 -12.60
N GLN A 135 -2.67 11.30 -11.75
CA GLN A 135 -2.51 12.78 -11.71
C GLN A 135 -3.84 13.56 -11.61
N LYS A 136 -4.87 12.96 -10.99
CA LYS A 136 -6.12 13.64 -10.69
C LYS A 136 -5.93 14.69 -9.58
N PRO A 137 -6.70 15.78 -9.55
CA PRO A 137 -6.62 16.77 -8.49
C PRO A 137 -7.08 16.18 -7.14
N PHE A 138 -6.67 16.75 -6.01
CA PHE A 138 -7.05 16.27 -4.67
C PHE A 138 -8.56 16.22 -4.47
N THR A 139 -9.32 17.10 -5.14
CA THR A 139 -10.79 17.08 -5.10
C THR A 139 -11.41 15.82 -5.71
N ASP A 140 -10.63 15.03 -6.44
CA ASP A 140 -11.12 13.78 -7.00
C ASP A 140 -11.47 12.75 -5.91
N TYR A 141 -10.76 12.74 -4.78
CA TYR A 141 -11.13 11.93 -3.61
C TYR A 141 -12.60 12.13 -3.20
N GLN A 142 -13.15 13.32 -3.40
CA GLN A 142 -14.51 13.65 -2.99
C GLN A 142 -15.61 13.04 -3.88
N LYS A 143 -15.24 12.43 -4.99
CA LYS A 143 -16.15 11.74 -5.90
C LYS A 143 -16.38 10.27 -5.52
N HIS A 144 -15.53 9.73 -4.65
CA HIS A 144 -15.48 8.30 -4.32
C HIS A 144 -15.97 8.00 -2.91
N TYR A 145 -16.87 7.04 -2.80
CA TYR A 145 -17.55 6.68 -1.56
C TYR A 145 -17.36 5.19 -1.24
N PHE A 146 -16.11 4.77 -1.09
CA PHE A 146 -15.73 3.40 -0.79
C PHE A 146 -16.39 2.85 0.48
N ARG A 147 -16.53 1.53 0.56
CA ARG A 147 -16.87 0.84 1.82
C ARG A 147 -15.67 0.84 2.77
N PHE A 148 -14.49 0.62 2.23
CA PHE A 148 -13.20 0.72 2.89
C PHE A 148 -12.14 1.07 1.85
N CYS A 149 -11.36 2.12 2.07
CA CYS A 149 -10.22 2.45 1.22
C CYS A 149 -8.95 1.92 1.90
N SER A 150 -8.54 0.72 1.53
CA SER A 150 -7.42 0.02 2.16
C SER A 150 -6.07 0.52 1.71
N GLU A 151 -6.00 1.21 0.53
CA GLU A 151 -4.78 1.84 0.09
C GLU A 151 -5.06 3.09 -0.75
N PHE A 152 -4.37 4.16 -0.45
CA PHE A 152 -4.19 5.37 -1.24
C PHE A 152 -2.92 6.04 -0.75
N GLY A 153 -2.34 6.95 -1.52
CA GLY A 153 -1.09 7.54 -1.06
C GLY A 153 -0.62 8.71 -1.90
N PHE A 154 0.43 9.36 -1.42
CA PHE A 154 1.07 10.48 -2.08
C PHE A 154 2.53 10.56 -1.67
N GLN A 155 3.45 10.94 -2.59
CA GLN A 155 4.86 11.06 -2.26
C GLN A 155 5.27 12.47 -1.83
N SER A 156 6.33 12.54 -1.05
CA SER A 156 7.13 13.75 -0.85
C SER A 156 8.62 13.45 -0.96
N PHE A 157 9.41 14.51 -1.08
CA PHE A 157 10.83 14.41 -0.77
C PHE A 157 11.01 14.30 0.74
N PRO A 158 12.06 13.58 1.24
CA PRO A 158 12.35 13.51 2.66
C PRO A 158 12.85 14.87 3.17
N CYS A 159 12.91 15.06 4.48
CA CYS A 159 13.40 16.29 5.07
C CYS A 159 14.91 16.52 4.76
N LEU A 160 15.37 17.77 4.91
CA LEU A 160 16.75 18.12 4.59
C LEU A 160 17.77 17.28 5.36
N LYS A 161 17.51 16.98 6.64
CA LYS A 161 18.40 16.15 7.47
C LYS A 161 18.59 14.75 6.86
N THR A 162 17.52 14.15 6.37
CA THR A 162 17.55 12.84 5.70
C THR A 162 18.30 12.94 4.37
N VAL A 163 18.04 13.97 3.56
CA VAL A 163 18.76 14.20 2.31
C VAL A 163 20.26 14.38 2.56
N GLU A 164 20.64 15.10 3.59
CA GLU A 164 22.04 15.31 3.98
C GLU A 164 22.77 14.02 4.37
N SER A 165 22.06 12.98 4.80
CA SER A 165 22.66 11.70 5.17
C SER A 165 23.17 10.88 3.98
N PHE A 166 22.68 11.16 2.76
CA PHE A 166 23.06 10.42 1.55
C PHE A 166 23.58 11.31 0.40
N THR A 167 23.66 12.64 0.59
CA THR A 167 24.10 13.59 -0.44
C THR A 167 25.28 14.44 0.01
N GLU A 168 26.16 14.76 -0.92
CA GLU A 168 27.07 15.91 -0.81
C GLU A 168 26.34 17.21 -1.23
N GLU A 169 26.88 18.37 -0.91
CA GLU A 169 26.26 19.66 -1.24
C GLU A 169 25.97 19.83 -2.75
N LYS A 170 26.89 19.36 -3.60
CA LYS A 170 26.73 19.39 -5.06
C LYS A 170 25.53 18.56 -5.57
N ASP A 171 25.10 17.55 -4.79
CA ASP A 171 24.00 16.64 -5.15
C ASP A 171 22.63 17.13 -4.66
N ARG A 172 22.60 18.22 -3.87
CA ARG A 172 21.37 18.75 -3.27
C ARG A 172 20.52 19.53 -4.27
N ASN A 173 20.13 18.84 -5.30
CA ASN A 173 19.12 19.28 -6.27
C ASN A 173 18.39 18.05 -6.85
N ILE A 174 17.13 18.20 -7.21
CA ILE A 174 16.28 17.06 -7.67
C ILE A 174 16.73 16.46 -9.00
N PHE A 175 17.62 17.11 -9.75
CA PHE A 175 18.15 16.63 -11.03
C PHE A 175 19.46 15.88 -10.87
N SER A 176 20.01 15.78 -9.65
CA SER A 176 21.24 15.01 -9.41
C SER A 176 20.94 13.52 -9.51
N ARG A 177 21.95 12.77 -10.01
CA ARG A 177 21.84 11.30 -10.09
C ARG A 177 21.66 10.63 -8.73
N VAL A 178 22.15 11.25 -7.66
CA VAL A 178 21.99 10.76 -6.29
C VAL A 178 20.52 10.88 -5.88
N MET A 179 19.91 12.05 -6.07
CA MET A 179 18.49 12.24 -5.75
C MET A 179 17.57 11.37 -6.61
N GLU A 180 17.88 11.17 -7.90
CA GLU A 180 17.11 10.25 -8.76
C GLU A 180 17.18 8.80 -8.28
N LYS A 181 18.36 8.36 -7.79
CA LYS A 181 18.51 7.01 -7.25
C LYS A 181 17.83 6.81 -5.89
N HIS A 182 17.68 7.88 -5.13
CA HIS A 182 16.93 7.90 -3.87
C HIS A 182 15.46 8.29 -4.12
N GLN A 183 14.83 7.65 -5.11
CA GLN A 183 13.41 7.79 -5.45
C GLN A 183 12.79 6.41 -5.72
N LYS A 184 11.74 6.08 -5.00
CA LYS A 184 11.04 4.78 -5.12
C LYS A 184 10.30 4.60 -6.45
N ASN A 185 9.90 5.68 -7.09
CA ASN A 185 9.13 5.63 -8.33
C ASN A 185 9.80 6.48 -9.41
N PRO A 186 10.19 5.91 -10.57
CA PRO A 186 10.93 6.63 -11.61
C PRO A 186 10.29 7.91 -12.12
N ALA A 187 8.95 8.00 -12.15
CA ALA A 187 8.22 9.18 -12.63
C ALA A 187 7.86 10.19 -11.54
N ALA A 188 8.21 9.91 -10.28
CA ALA A 188 7.64 10.63 -9.13
C ALA A 188 8.14 12.06 -8.97
N ASN A 189 9.40 12.35 -9.29
CA ASN A 189 9.90 13.73 -9.22
C ASN A 189 9.06 14.67 -10.10
N GLY A 190 8.74 14.23 -11.32
CA GLY A 190 7.85 14.99 -12.22
C GLY A 190 6.44 15.13 -11.67
N LYS A 191 5.88 14.08 -11.05
CA LYS A 191 4.54 14.13 -10.42
C LYS A 191 4.50 15.09 -9.24
N ILE A 192 5.51 15.07 -8.36
CA ILE A 192 5.60 16.04 -7.26
C ILE A 192 5.63 17.47 -7.78
N LEU A 193 6.45 17.75 -8.80
CA LEU A 193 6.52 19.09 -9.43
C LEU A 193 5.20 19.49 -10.07
N TYR A 194 4.51 18.57 -10.76
CA TYR A 194 3.20 18.81 -11.31
C TYR A 194 2.20 19.26 -10.24
N TYR A 195 2.04 18.47 -9.18
CA TYR A 195 1.12 18.82 -8.10
C TYR A 195 1.55 20.07 -7.32
N LEU A 196 2.86 20.36 -7.23
CA LEU A 196 3.35 21.62 -6.68
C LEU A 196 2.85 22.82 -7.51
N SER A 197 2.95 22.72 -8.84
CA SER A 197 2.51 23.81 -9.74
C SER A 197 1.03 24.10 -9.65
N GLU A 198 0.21 23.08 -9.39
CA GLU A 198 -1.25 23.21 -9.26
C GLU A 198 -1.70 23.80 -7.91
N ASN A 199 -0.88 23.64 -6.85
CA ASN A 199 -1.31 23.96 -5.49
C ASN A 199 -0.50 25.09 -4.83
N PHE A 200 0.71 25.38 -5.29
CA PHE A 200 1.63 26.34 -4.69
C PHE A 200 2.36 27.18 -5.73
N ARG A 201 2.94 28.29 -5.30
CA ARG A 201 4.01 28.95 -6.06
C ARG A 201 5.26 28.09 -6.01
N TYR A 202 6.07 28.10 -7.07
CA TYR A 202 7.32 27.36 -7.10
C TYR A 202 8.24 27.78 -5.94
N PRO A 203 8.81 26.82 -5.22
CA PRO A 203 9.78 27.09 -4.16
C PRO A 203 11.05 27.75 -4.72
N GLU A 204 11.58 28.73 -4.03
CA GLU A 204 12.74 29.50 -4.49
C GLU A 204 14.08 28.72 -4.44
N ASN A 205 14.15 27.66 -3.65
CA ASN A 205 15.37 26.88 -3.46
C ASN A 205 15.07 25.43 -3.04
N PHE A 206 16.10 24.60 -3.06
CA PHE A 206 15.98 23.16 -2.78
C PHE A 206 15.39 22.88 -1.39
N ARG A 207 15.82 23.58 -0.34
CA ARG A 207 15.29 23.38 1.03
C ARG A 207 13.79 23.67 1.11
N LYS A 208 13.34 24.76 0.46
CA LYS A 208 11.91 25.10 0.40
C LYS A 208 11.14 24.06 -0.43
N LEU A 209 11.75 23.52 -1.49
CA LEU A 209 11.13 22.47 -2.30
C LEU A 209 10.86 21.22 -1.46
N LEU A 210 11.82 20.73 -0.68
CA LEU A 210 11.64 19.60 0.21
C LEU A 210 10.46 19.85 1.18
N TYR A 211 10.49 20.98 1.86
CA TYR A 211 9.46 21.36 2.84
C TYR A 211 8.06 21.45 2.24
N VAL A 212 7.92 22.14 1.10
CA VAL A 212 6.60 22.30 0.45
C VAL A 212 6.08 20.97 -0.11
N SER A 213 6.96 20.07 -0.55
CA SER A 213 6.55 18.72 -0.99
C SER A 213 5.92 17.91 0.15
N GLN A 214 6.43 18.05 1.38
CA GLN A 214 5.86 17.39 2.56
C GLN A 214 4.50 17.98 2.95
N ILE A 215 4.34 19.30 2.86
CA ILE A 215 3.03 19.94 3.04
C ILE A 215 2.04 19.44 1.99
N LEU A 216 2.48 19.32 0.74
CA LEU A 216 1.67 18.81 -0.36
C LEU A 216 1.18 17.38 -0.10
N GLN A 217 2.07 16.49 0.36
CA GLN A 217 1.72 15.14 0.79
C GLN A 217 0.67 15.16 1.91
N GLY A 218 0.91 15.94 2.96
CA GLY A 218 -0.02 16.08 4.09
C GLY A 218 -1.39 16.60 3.66
N MET A 219 -1.44 17.54 2.70
CA MET A 219 -2.70 18.04 2.13
C MET A 219 -3.43 16.94 1.36
N ALA A 220 -2.74 16.19 0.51
CA ALA A 220 -3.34 15.09 -0.25
C ALA A 220 -3.98 14.06 0.71
N MET A 221 -3.23 13.63 1.73
CA MET A 221 -3.74 12.70 2.75
C MET A 221 -4.97 13.27 3.46
N LYS A 222 -4.90 14.54 3.86
CA LYS A 222 -6.01 15.22 4.55
C LYS A 222 -7.28 15.26 3.70
N TYR A 223 -7.19 15.55 2.41
CA TYR A 223 -8.36 15.59 1.51
C TYR A 223 -9.11 14.26 1.47
N GLY A 224 -8.39 13.15 1.31
CA GLY A 224 -8.97 11.80 1.30
C GLY A 224 -9.56 11.43 2.65
N VAL A 225 -8.74 11.47 3.70
CA VAL A 225 -9.16 11.07 5.06
C VAL A 225 -10.36 11.89 5.55
N ASP A 226 -10.34 13.23 5.41
CA ASP A 226 -11.44 14.08 5.85
C ASP A 226 -12.74 13.76 5.10
N HIS A 227 -12.66 13.48 3.80
CA HIS A 227 -13.83 13.13 3.01
C HIS A 227 -14.45 11.82 3.50
N TRP A 228 -13.67 10.76 3.62
CA TRP A 228 -14.16 9.44 4.02
C TRP A 228 -14.62 9.41 5.48
N ARG A 229 -13.95 10.14 6.38
CA ARG A 229 -14.41 10.29 7.78
C ARG A 229 -15.74 11.00 7.91
N ARG A 230 -16.04 12.00 7.07
CA ARG A 230 -17.36 12.66 7.04
C ARG A 230 -18.47 11.70 6.60
N HIS A 231 -18.11 10.67 5.83
CA HIS A 231 -19.04 9.65 5.34
C HIS A 231 -18.96 8.34 6.14
N ARG A 232 -18.59 8.43 7.41
CA ARG A 232 -18.61 7.29 8.34
C ARG A 232 -20.00 6.66 8.37
N GLY A 233 -20.06 5.31 8.28
CA GLY A 233 -21.28 4.54 8.08
C GLY A 233 -21.40 4.02 6.64
N ARG A 234 -20.95 4.82 5.66
CA ARG A 234 -20.67 4.34 4.31
C ARG A 234 -19.21 3.85 4.21
N CYS A 235 -18.24 4.71 4.49
CA CYS A 235 -16.83 4.33 4.58
C CYS A 235 -16.49 4.03 6.04
N MET A 236 -16.08 2.79 6.30
CA MET A 236 -15.81 2.29 7.65
C MET A 236 -14.32 2.32 8.02
N GLY A 237 -13.44 2.62 7.08
CA GLY A 237 -12.02 2.77 7.34
C GLY A 237 -11.24 3.23 6.12
N THR A 238 -10.06 3.76 6.40
CA THR A 238 -9.06 4.09 5.38
C THR A 238 -7.66 3.87 5.92
N LEU A 239 -6.81 3.29 5.10
CA LEU A 239 -5.39 3.12 5.34
C LEU A 239 -4.63 3.84 4.23
N TYR A 240 -3.50 4.46 4.55
CA TYR A 240 -2.69 5.12 3.52
C TYR A 240 -1.34 4.43 3.35
N TRP A 241 -0.89 4.40 2.13
CA TRP A 241 0.44 3.97 1.76
C TRP A 241 1.36 5.20 1.74
N GLN A 242 2.37 5.35 2.67
CA GLN A 242 2.67 4.41 3.74
C GLN A 242 3.22 5.16 4.96
N ILE A 243 3.38 4.50 6.10
CA ILE A 243 3.87 5.17 7.31
C ILE A 243 5.38 5.42 7.24
N ASN A 244 6.18 4.44 6.82
CA ASN A 244 7.65 4.51 6.76
C ASN A 244 8.21 3.75 5.57
N ASP A 245 9.48 3.97 5.27
CA ASP A 245 10.26 3.18 4.32
C ASP A 245 11.46 2.52 5.05
N ASN A 246 12.24 1.70 4.35
CA ASN A 246 13.35 0.93 4.89
C ASN A 246 14.74 1.52 4.59
N TRP A 247 14.81 2.70 3.97
CA TRP A 247 16.04 3.43 3.66
C TRP A 247 15.73 4.92 3.39
N PRO A 248 16.74 5.84 3.46
CA PRO A 248 16.52 7.25 3.21
C PRO A 248 16.23 7.51 1.72
N VAL A 249 14.99 7.87 1.40
CA VAL A 249 14.48 7.93 0.03
C VAL A 249 13.28 8.86 -0.10
N ALA A 250 13.07 9.44 -1.28
CA ALA A 250 11.78 10.03 -1.64
C ALA A 250 10.78 8.91 -1.91
N SER A 251 9.68 8.89 -1.16
CA SER A 251 8.68 7.83 -1.21
C SER A 251 7.32 8.32 -0.71
N TRP A 252 6.39 7.40 -0.56
CA TRP A 252 5.08 7.66 0.05
C TRP A 252 5.13 7.72 1.58
N ALA A 253 6.28 7.43 2.19
CA ALA A 253 6.44 7.43 3.64
C ALA A 253 6.10 8.79 4.26
N SER A 254 5.33 8.77 5.36
CA SER A 254 4.99 9.97 6.13
C SER A 254 5.98 10.24 7.27
N ILE A 255 6.80 9.26 7.60
CA ILE A 255 7.89 9.35 8.57
C ILE A 255 9.20 9.08 7.84
N ASP A 256 10.16 9.99 7.96
CA ASP A 256 11.49 9.82 7.39
C ASP A 256 12.26 8.68 8.06
N TYR A 257 13.14 8.06 7.27
CA TYR A 257 14.07 7.04 7.75
C TYR A 257 15.14 7.62 8.69
#